data_6da51ce4dbaf16acfd76cd5885184bbd
#
_entry.id   6da51ce4dbaf16acfd76cd5885184bbd
#
_cell.length_a   1.000
_cell.length_b   1.000
_cell.length_c   1.000
_cell.angle_alpha   90.00
_cell.angle_beta   90.00
_cell.angle_gamma   90.00
#
_symmetry.space_group_name_H-M   'P 1'
#
loop_
_entity.id
_entity.type
_entity.pdbx_description
1 polymer ?
#
loop_
_entity_poly.entity_id
_entity_poly.type
_entity_poly.pdbx_seq_one_letter_code
_entity_poly.pdbx_strand_id
1 'polypeptide(L)'
;MAGNPGSDAALGTQKPMFSGSPRTKKFPLTEQEAFYMNCRTAYLTIFKSSLENIISKDQLYLGKFLPDLLKFCKLYMTTSEQCLRTARERLEADSKLRRQQFGSHMEGSPERAPKPSPRIIRKNDQETFLSKGDASPSLLSTTRKFKTSVSFTITMSANSNRDSKLTEPNLKDWQYVQSKGCFFLEEDGEVVSHQYKMHIAQRSVLYLTIKPLNLSQVDGKRPPWLSVDTALYILKESEEQAEPQLMCFTELRNREVFGWTGELGPGIYWLIPSTTGCRLKKEVQPVTEEAQLVYRDETGELFLTSEFRSALSEIFEVIDLDGNGLISLEEYNFFELRTSGEKCDEDAWAVCRENFDTKKNELTRQGFMDLHLMEANDREGDPLDLWVTLHSMGYNKALELTEACPFVINIYAERCKPRIKAIHMEACSGQLEKAICKSVLGRSDAKVMDGYENIIVHTCNYDTWITSIIENKSDDKVIIHINNELSKNCVNNRGLNVFAVEVAPRSTMVCQHVMPLNERQEWIYYCVFSLIS
;
A
#
# COMPACT_ATOMS: atom_id res chain seq x y z
N MET A 1 -46.41 -44.89 -40.53
CA MET A 1 -47.22 -45.87 -39.77
C MET A 1 -46.96 -45.51 -38.32
N ALA A 2 -47.81 -44.76 -37.72
CA ALA A 2 -48.91 -45.17 -36.86
C ALA A 2 -48.33 -45.83 -35.57
N GLY A 3 -48.58 -45.43 -34.38
CA GLY A 3 -49.63 -44.62 -33.79
C GLY A 3 -49.38 -44.43 -32.31
N ASN A 4 -49.91 -43.36 -31.80
CA ASN A 4 -50.32 -43.14 -30.39
C ASN A 4 -51.56 -44.08 -30.11
N PRO A 5 -52.02 -44.26 -28.87
CA PRO A 5 -52.25 -43.29 -27.80
C PRO A 5 -52.42 -43.88 -26.36
N GLY A 6 -52.72 -42.98 -25.45
CA GLY A 6 -53.62 -43.20 -24.32
C GLY A 6 -52.96 -43.18 -22.92
N SER A 7 -53.26 -42.30 -22.13
CA SER A 7 -54.39 -41.80 -21.32
C SER A 7 -54.18 -42.08 -19.81
N ASP A 8 -54.29 -41.01 -19.05
CA ASP A 8 -54.89 -40.83 -17.69
C ASP A 8 -54.48 -41.68 -16.49
N ALA A 9 -54.05 -41.01 -15.44
CA ALA A 9 -54.81 -41.02 -14.19
C ALA A 9 -54.22 -40.08 -13.15
N ALA A 10 -55.04 -39.16 -12.71
CA ALA A 10 -54.88 -38.32 -11.54
C ALA A 10 -54.95 -39.11 -10.24
N LEU A 11 -54.09 -38.80 -9.29
CA LEU A 11 -54.39 -39.07 -7.89
C LEU A 11 -53.72 -37.99 -7.02
N GLY A 12 -54.59 -37.22 -6.40
CA GLY A 12 -54.21 -36.20 -5.41
C GLY A 12 -53.75 -36.82 -4.11
N THR A 13 -52.78 -36.16 -3.49
CA THR A 13 -52.53 -36.37 -2.08
C THR A 13 -52.24 -35.03 -1.38
N GLN A 14 -52.92 -34.87 -0.30
CA GLN A 14 -53.12 -33.76 0.61
C GLN A 14 -51.81 -33.15 1.14
N LYS A 15 -51.82 -31.81 1.27
CA LYS A 15 -50.88 -31.02 2.12
C LYS A 15 -51.07 -31.34 3.57
N PRO A 16 -50.00 -31.44 4.37
CA PRO A 16 -50.09 -31.20 5.80
C PRO A 16 -49.86 -29.72 6.09
N MET A 17 -50.81 -29.15 6.83
CA MET A 17 -50.67 -27.85 7.47
C MET A 17 -49.55 -27.92 8.54
N PHE A 18 -48.53 -27.08 8.44
CA PHE A 18 -47.63 -26.82 9.54
C PHE A 18 -47.82 -25.40 10.03
N SER A 19 -48.09 -25.34 11.32
CA SER A 19 -48.25 -24.20 12.19
C SER A 19 -47.06 -23.20 12.09
N GLY A 20 -47.40 -21.92 11.98
CA GLY A 20 -46.47 -20.84 11.93
C GLY A 20 -45.61 -20.66 13.17
N SER A 21 -44.31 -20.66 13.01
CA SER A 21 -43.37 -19.99 13.89
C SER A 21 -43.07 -18.57 13.35
N PRO A 22 -42.81 -17.60 14.24
CA PRO A 22 -42.66 -16.20 13.80
C PRO A 22 -41.44 -16.03 12.91
N ARG A 23 -41.68 -15.63 11.67
CA ARG A 23 -40.64 -15.21 10.73
C ARG A 23 -39.94 -13.95 11.29
N THR A 24 -38.77 -14.12 11.86
CA THR A 24 -37.82 -13.01 12.04
C THR A 24 -37.50 -12.43 10.68
N LYS A 25 -37.96 -11.22 10.43
CA LYS A 25 -37.56 -10.44 9.25
C LYS A 25 -36.04 -10.23 9.32
N LYS A 26 -35.29 -10.98 8.51
CA LYS A 26 -33.87 -10.67 8.27
C LYS A 26 -33.86 -9.36 7.49
N PHE A 27 -33.27 -8.34 8.08
CA PHE A 27 -32.92 -7.11 7.34
C PHE A 27 -31.84 -7.47 6.31
N PRO A 28 -31.88 -6.92 5.10
CA PRO A 28 -30.81 -7.10 4.12
C PRO A 28 -29.51 -6.56 4.72
N LEU A 29 -28.44 -7.36 4.59
CA LEU A 29 -27.06 -6.91 4.88
C LEU A 29 -26.75 -5.71 3.98
N THR A 30 -26.03 -4.73 4.50
CA THR A 30 -25.47 -3.68 3.65
C THR A 30 -24.52 -4.31 2.64
N GLU A 31 -24.36 -3.70 1.47
CA GLU A 31 -23.47 -4.22 0.41
C GLU A 31 -22.05 -4.49 0.95
N GLN A 32 -21.56 -3.64 1.83
CA GLN A 32 -20.26 -3.80 2.48
C GLN A 32 -20.18 -5.04 3.39
N GLU A 33 -21.26 -5.36 4.12
CA GLU A 33 -21.31 -6.56 4.97
C GLU A 33 -21.43 -7.84 4.12
N ALA A 34 -22.15 -7.78 3.00
CA ALA A 34 -22.26 -8.89 2.05
C ALA A 34 -20.91 -9.16 1.37
N PHE A 35 -20.19 -8.12 0.97
CA PHE A 35 -18.84 -8.21 0.40
C PHE A 35 -17.84 -8.83 1.40
N TYR A 36 -17.80 -8.33 2.64
CA TYR A 36 -16.95 -8.89 3.71
C TYR A 36 -17.24 -10.37 3.98
N MET A 37 -18.51 -10.76 3.97
CA MET A 37 -18.91 -12.15 4.19
C MET A 37 -18.52 -13.05 3.01
N ASN A 38 -18.59 -12.56 1.77
CA ASN A 38 -18.19 -13.30 0.58
C ASN A 38 -16.68 -13.47 0.49
N CYS A 39 -15.91 -12.41 0.70
CA CYS A 39 -14.44 -12.48 0.76
C CYS A 39 -13.95 -13.42 1.88
N ARG A 40 -14.58 -13.37 3.06
CA ARG A 40 -14.27 -14.29 4.17
C ARG A 40 -14.55 -15.74 3.80
N THR A 41 -15.68 -16.01 3.14
CA THR A 41 -16.07 -17.37 2.75
C THR A 41 -15.13 -17.92 1.67
N ALA A 42 -14.77 -17.11 0.68
CA ALA A 42 -13.80 -17.45 -0.36
C ALA A 42 -12.42 -17.72 0.25
N TYR A 43 -11.92 -16.83 1.10
CA TYR A 43 -10.62 -16.97 1.78
C TYR A 43 -10.55 -18.24 2.64
N LEU A 44 -11.59 -18.54 3.43
CA LEU A 44 -11.66 -19.75 4.24
C LEU A 44 -11.74 -21.03 3.39
N THR A 45 -12.37 -20.97 2.23
CA THR A 45 -12.48 -22.11 1.31
C THR A 45 -11.13 -22.39 0.64
N ILE A 46 -10.43 -21.35 0.17
CA ILE A 46 -9.08 -21.45 -0.41
C ILE A 46 -8.07 -21.93 0.64
N PHE A 47 -8.10 -21.35 1.82
CA PHE A 47 -7.21 -21.74 2.92
C PHE A 47 -7.43 -23.19 3.34
N LYS A 48 -8.68 -23.66 3.42
CA LYS A 48 -9.03 -25.04 3.73
C LYS A 48 -8.52 -26.00 2.63
N SER A 49 -8.74 -25.66 1.37
CA SER A 49 -8.27 -26.46 0.22
C SER A 49 -6.74 -26.51 0.15
N SER A 50 -6.06 -25.39 0.41
CA SER A 50 -4.59 -25.34 0.47
C SER A 50 -4.04 -26.16 1.63
N LEU A 51 -4.68 -26.12 2.79
CA LEU A 51 -4.29 -26.91 3.96
C LEU A 51 -4.47 -28.41 3.70
N GLU A 52 -5.57 -28.82 3.08
CA GLU A 52 -5.85 -30.21 2.71
C GLU A 52 -4.84 -30.71 1.66
N ASN A 53 -4.41 -29.85 0.73
CA ASN A 53 -3.40 -30.16 -0.28
C ASN A 53 -1.99 -30.30 0.34
N ILE A 54 -1.64 -29.47 1.31
CA ILE A 54 -0.36 -29.55 2.04
C ILE A 54 -0.32 -30.81 2.91
N ILE A 55 -1.41 -31.13 3.60
CA ILE A 55 -1.53 -32.32 4.45
C ILE A 55 -1.42 -33.62 3.63
N SER A 56 -1.89 -33.61 2.38
CA SER A 56 -1.83 -34.78 1.51
C SER A 56 -0.44 -35.05 0.89
N LYS A 57 0.41 -34.04 0.81
CA LYS A 57 1.70 -34.13 0.08
C LYS A 57 2.92 -34.41 0.94
N ASP A 58 2.95 -34.12 2.24
CA ASP A 58 4.17 -34.25 3.04
C ASP A 58 3.93 -34.54 4.52
N GLN A 59 3.78 -35.81 4.89
CA GLN A 59 3.58 -36.22 6.27
C GLN A 59 4.83 -36.06 7.18
N LEU A 60 6.02 -35.88 6.62
CA LEU A 60 7.28 -35.88 7.40
C LEU A 60 7.70 -34.47 7.92
N TYR A 61 7.29 -33.40 7.28
CA TYR A 61 7.69 -32.04 7.66
C TYR A 61 6.70 -31.33 8.62
N LEU A 62 5.47 -31.82 8.69
CA LEU A 62 4.35 -31.21 9.42
C LEU A 62 4.38 -31.38 10.94
N GLY A 63 5.15 -32.32 11.47
CA GLY A 63 5.13 -32.62 12.92
C GLY A 63 5.61 -31.49 13.83
N LYS A 64 6.42 -30.55 13.33
CA LYS A 64 6.93 -29.42 14.12
C LYS A 64 6.14 -28.11 13.96
N PHE A 65 5.57 -27.85 12.78
CA PHE A 65 4.91 -26.60 12.47
C PHE A 65 3.39 -26.62 12.62
N LEU A 66 2.77 -27.79 12.57
CA LEU A 66 1.32 -27.94 12.66
C LEU A 66 0.72 -27.41 13.97
N PRO A 67 1.32 -27.65 15.17
CA PRO A 67 0.79 -27.13 16.42
C PRO A 67 0.78 -25.60 16.52
N ASP A 68 1.83 -24.95 15.97
CA ASP A 68 1.94 -23.48 16.01
C ASP A 68 1.02 -22.83 14.97
N LEU A 69 0.88 -23.41 13.78
CA LEU A 69 -0.07 -22.98 12.76
C LEU A 69 -1.52 -23.13 13.25
N LEU A 70 -1.86 -24.24 13.88
CA LEU A 70 -3.19 -24.44 14.49
C LEU A 70 -3.46 -23.47 15.63
N LYS A 71 -2.43 -23.12 16.41
CA LYS A 71 -2.52 -22.14 17.48
C LYS A 71 -2.74 -20.73 16.94
N PHE A 72 -2.04 -20.37 15.88
CA PHE A 72 -2.21 -19.10 15.15
C PHE A 72 -3.60 -18.99 14.52
N CYS A 73 -4.05 -20.01 13.81
CA CYS A 73 -5.39 -20.07 13.22
C CYS A 73 -6.49 -19.96 14.29
N LYS A 74 -6.30 -20.62 15.44
CA LYS A 74 -7.24 -20.55 16.54
C LYS A 74 -7.29 -19.16 17.20
N LEU A 75 -6.14 -18.51 17.34
CA LEU A 75 -6.04 -17.14 17.84
C LEU A 75 -6.71 -16.15 16.87
N TYR A 76 -6.44 -16.27 15.57
CA TYR A 76 -7.05 -15.43 14.53
C TYR A 76 -8.57 -15.59 14.47
N MET A 77 -9.06 -16.84 14.54
CA MET A 77 -10.51 -17.12 14.58
C MET A 77 -11.17 -16.49 15.82
N THR A 78 -10.55 -16.62 17.00
CA THR A 78 -11.07 -16.07 18.26
C THR A 78 -11.11 -14.54 18.22
N THR A 79 -10.06 -13.90 17.68
CA THR A 79 -9.99 -12.44 17.54
C THR A 79 -11.01 -11.92 16.54
N SER A 80 -11.16 -12.61 15.40
CA SER A 80 -12.18 -12.29 14.38
C SER A 80 -13.61 -12.45 14.91
N GLU A 81 -13.90 -13.51 15.68
CA GLU A 81 -15.20 -13.68 16.34
C GLU A 81 -15.49 -12.62 17.39
N GLN A 82 -14.46 -12.19 18.11
CA GLN A 82 -14.58 -11.13 19.12
C GLN A 82 -14.86 -9.77 18.49
N CYS A 83 -14.19 -9.45 17.36
CA CYS A 83 -14.49 -8.25 16.58
C CYS A 83 -15.91 -8.26 16.01
N LEU A 84 -16.36 -9.39 15.48
CA LEU A 84 -17.73 -9.55 14.98
C LEU A 84 -18.79 -9.43 16.09
N ARG A 85 -18.51 -9.98 17.29
CA ARG A 85 -19.39 -9.84 18.46
C ARG A 85 -19.50 -8.36 18.87
N THR A 86 -18.38 -7.66 18.97
CA THR A 86 -18.35 -6.23 19.33
C THR A 86 -19.06 -5.36 18.28
N ALA A 87 -18.92 -5.66 16.98
CA ALA A 87 -19.63 -4.96 15.90
C ALA A 87 -21.14 -5.23 15.98
N ARG A 88 -21.55 -6.46 16.29
CA ARG A 88 -22.95 -6.83 16.45
C ARG A 88 -23.59 -6.15 17.67
N GLU A 89 -22.89 -6.09 18.79
CA GLU A 89 -23.34 -5.39 19.99
C GLU A 89 -23.50 -3.89 19.77
N ARG A 90 -22.61 -3.25 18.99
CA ARG A 90 -22.74 -1.84 18.57
C ARG A 90 -23.96 -1.61 17.69
N LEU A 91 -24.20 -2.46 16.70
CA LEU A 91 -25.38 -2.39 15.82
C LEU A 91 -26.69 -2.59 16.58
N GLU A 92 -26.71 -3.49 17.56
CA GLU A 92 -27.88 -3.69 18.45
C GLU A 92 -28.12 -2.50 19.37
N ALA A 93 -27.07 -1.88 19.90
CA ALA A 93 -27.15 -0.65 20.69
C ALA A 93 -27.68 0.53 19.88
N ASP A 94 -27.16 0.75 18.65
CA ASP A 94 -27.64 1.78 17.73
C ASP A 94 -29.11 1.55 17.32
N SER A 95 -29.50 0.32 17.09
CA SER A 95 -30.88 -0.01 16.76
C SER A 95 -31.85 0.22 17.94
N LYS A 96 -31.39 -0.01 19.19
CA LYS A 96 -32.14 0.31 20.40
C LYS A 96 -32.27 1.82 20.60
N LEU A 97 -31.18 2.57 20.34
CA LEU A 97 -31.19 4.05 20.44
C LEU A 97 -32.17 4.66 19.43
N ARG A 98 -32.18 4.18 18.18
CA ARG A 98 -33.15 4.60 17.16
C ARG A 98 -34.59 4.25 17.53
N ARG A 99 -34.83 3.07 18.10
CA ARG A 99 -36.18 2.70 18.58
C ARG A 99 -36.65 3.58 19.73
N GLN A 100 -35.78 3.99 20.65
CA GLN A 100 -36.11 4.92 21.73
C GLN A 100 -36.39 6.33 21.22
N GLN A 101 -35.67 6.80 20.19
CA GLN A 101 -35.92 8.09 19.55
C GLN A 101 -37.23 8.10 18.74
N PHE A 102 -37.61 6.99 18.11
CA PHE A 102 -38.89 6.90 17.38
C PHE A 102 -40.08 6.50 18.28
N GLY A 103 -39.86 5.91 19.45
CA GLY A 103 -40.91 5.50 20.37
C GLY A 103 -41.46 6.65 21.26
N SER A 104 -40.77 7.77 21.34
CA SER A 104 -41.20 8.94 22.11
C SER A 104 -42.09 9.93 21.34
N HIS A 105 -42.46 9.63 20.09
CA HIS A 105 -43.30 10.51 19.27
C HIS A 105 -44.70 9.98 18.94
N MET A 106 -45.18 8.97 19.64
CA MET A 106 -46.53 8.42 19.42
C MET A 106 -47.33 8.30 20.70
N GLU A 107 -47.53 9.42 21.43
CA GLU A 107 -48.69 9.57 22.32
C GLU A 107 -49.02 11.08 22.45
N GLY A 108 -50.12 11.49 21.82
CA GLY A 108 -50.67 12.87 21.97
C GLY A 108 -51.34 13.39 20.72
N SER A 109 -52.59 13.04 20.47
CA SER A 109 -53.52 13.65 19.50
C SER A 109 -54.25 14.84 20.12
N PRO A 110 -55.09 15.61 19.36
CA PRO A 110 -54.69 16.69 18.45
C PRO A 110 -55.34 18.02 18.87
N GLU A 111 -54.77 19.14 18.55
CA GLU A 111 -55.55 20.38 18.22
C GLU A 111 -54.68 21.53 17.71
N ARG A 112 -55.05 21.94 16.46
CA ARG A 112 -54.99 23.28 15.88
C ARG A 112 -53.68 24.05 15.74
N ALA A 113 -53.34 24.26 14.48
CA ALA A 113 -52.45 25.31 13.99
C ALA A 113 -52.95 26.73 14.36
N PRO A 114 -52.15 27.83 14.30
CA PRO A 114 -51.63 28.35 13.03
C PRO A 114 -50.18 28.94 13.09
N LYS A 115 -49.63 29.08 11.88
CA LYS A 115 -48.44 29.88 11.48
C LYS A 115 -48.56 31.38 11.85
N PRO A 116 -47.52 32.28 11.75
CA PRO A 116 -46.34 32.23 10.84
C PRO A 116 -45.01 32.83 11.40
N SER A 117 -43.95 32.56 10.66
CA SER A 117 -42.63 33.23 10.36
C SER A 117 -42.40 34.68 10.82
N PRO A 118 -41.24 35.30 10.52
CA PRO A 118 -39.81 35.09 10.88
C PRO A 118 -39.17 36.42 11.40
N ARG A 119 -37.91 36.39 11.87
CA ARG A 119 -36.94 37.54 11.85
C ARG A 119 -35.62 37.14 12.52
N ILE A 120 -34.59 37.07 11.78
CA ILE A 120 -33.40 37.92 11.53
C ILE A 120 -33.09 38.93 12.65
N ILE A 121 -31.84 38.95 13.10
CA ILE A 121 -30.90 40.06 13.32
C ILE A 121 -29.79 39.62 14.30
N ARG A 122 -28.58 39.46 13.78
CA ARG A 122 -27.37 40.31 13.82
C ARG A 122 -26.73 40.56 15.19
N LYS A 123 -25.48 40.13 15.23
CA LYS A 123 -24.21 40.85 15.54
C LYS A 123 -23.89 41.30 16.95
N ASN A 124 -22.67 40.97 17.26
CA ASN A 124 -21.57 41.72 17.95
C ASN A 124 -21.56 41.73 19.47
N ASP A 125 -20.48 41.43 19.93
CA ASP A 125 -19.31 42.04 20.53
C ASP A 125 -18.83 41.39 21.83
N GLN A 126 -17.58 41.04 21.79
CA GLN A 126 -16.46 41.27 22.72
C GLN A 126 -16.72 41.38 24.23
N GLU A 127 -15.80 40.75 24.88
CA GLU A 127 -15.05 41.11 26.09
C GLU A 127 -15.26 40.25 27.34
N THR A 128 -14.12 39.60 27.64
CA THR A 128 -13.52 39.39 28.96
C THR A 128 -14.41 39.33 30.20
N PHE A 129 -14.28 38.24 30.93
CA PHE A 129 -13.89 38.30 32.34
C PHE A 129 -13.46 36.92 32.89
N LEU A 130 -12.34 36.95 33.60
CA LEU A 130 -11.80 35.91 34.46
C LEU A 130 -12.76 35.56 35.61
N SER A 131 -12.98 34.29 35.91
CA SER A 131 -12.66 33.74 37.24
C SER A 131 -13.19 32.33 37.50
N LYS A 132 -12.27 31.48 37.98
CA LYS A 132 -12.40 30.40 38.99
C LYS A 132 -13.54 29.39 38.92
N GLY A 133 -13.08 28.13 38.69
CA GLY A 133 -13.37 27.00 39.58
C GLY A 133 -14.61 26.21 39.21
N ASP A 134 -14.40 25.02 38.61
CA ASP A 134 -14.71 23.79 39.30
C ASP A 134 -14.32 22.56 38.45
N ALA A 135 -13.96 21.52 39.15
CA ALA A 135 -13.30 20.34 38.68
C ALA A 135 -14.13 19.50 37.69
N SER A 136 -13.56 19.20 36.54
CA SER A 136 -13.94 18.07 35.69
C SER A 136 -13.08 16.87 35.95
N PRO A 137 -13.59 15.62 35.87
CA PRO A 137 -12.85 14.44 36.28
C PRO A 137 -11.70 14.17 35.33
N SER A 138 -10.51 14.10 35.90
CA SER A 138 -9.27 13.73 35.26
C SER A 138 -9.42 12.39 34.54
N LEU A 139 -9.31 12.40 33.22
CA LEU A 139 -8.84 11.26 32.46
C LEU A 139 -7.54 10.77 33.13
N LEU A 140 -7.56 9.55 33.60
CA LEU A 140 -6.41 8.81 34.11
C LEU A 140 -5.32 8.82 33.03
N SER A 141 -4.45 9.83 33.05
CA SER A 141 -3.15 9.76 32.43
C SER A 141 -2.34 8.76 33.27
N THR A 142 -2.27 7.51 32.82
CA THR A 142 -1.20 6.62 33.22
C THR A 142 0.10 7.29 32.81
N THR A 143 0.73 8.02 33.72
CA THR A 143 2.06 8.59 33.54
C THR A 143 3.02 7.40 33.36
N ARG A 144 3.27 7.03 32.09
CA ARG A 144 4.35 6.10 31.76
C ARG A 144 5.65 6.72 32.29
N LYS A 145 6.31 6.03 33.17
CA LYS A 145 7.61 6.49 33.69
C LYS A 145 8.66 6.15 32.63
N PHE A 146 9.29 7.17 32.08
CA PHE A 146 10.47 6.99 31.25
C PHE A 146 11.67 6.72 32.15
N LYS A 147 12.48 5.72 31.78
CA LYS A 147 13.72 5.38 32.50
C LYS A 147 14.83 6.36 32.16
N THR A 148 14.95 6.67 30.87
CA THR A 148 15.97 7.57 30.31
C THR A 148 15.53 8.05 28.94
N SER A 149 16.20 9.10 28.44
CA SER A 149 15.93 9.63 27.10
C SER A 149 17.17 10.23 26.45
N VAL A 150 17.23 10.17 25.14
CA VAL A 150 18.18 10.89 24.30
C VAL A 150 17.45 11.73 23.26
N SER A 151 18.03 12.85 22.85
CA SER A 151 17.42 13.73 21.85
C SER A 151 18.37 14.06 20.72
N PHE A 152 17.84 14.26 19.53
CA PHE A 152 18.55 14.74 18.35
C PHE A 152 17.91 16.04 17.86
N THR A 153 18.76 16.97 17.44
CA THR A 153 18.32 18.22 16.82
C THR A 153 19.15 18.44 15.56
N ILE A 154 18.49 18.50 14.41
CA ILE A 154 19.12 18.75 13.12
C ILE A 154 18.35 19.89 12.45
N THR A 155 19.04 21.00 12.16
CA THR A 155 18.45 22.12 11.42
C THR A 155 18.96 22.09 9.99
N MET A 156 18.03 22.10 9.05
CA MET A 156 18.30 22.05 7.63
C MET A 156 17.85 23.36 6.98
N SER A 157 18.78 24.05 6.33
CA SER A 157 18.46 25.26 5.58
C SER A 157 17.52 24.95 4.39
N ALA A 158 16.75 25.94 3.99
CA ALA A 158 15.95 25.84 2.77
C ALA A 158 16.83 25.45 1.57
N ASN A 159 16.35 24.51 0.76
CA ASN A 159 17.06 24.07 -0.44
C ASN A 159 16.99 25.12 -1.55
N SER A 160 17.40 26.36 -1.29
CA SER A 160 17.38 27.41 -2.30
C SER A 160 18.44 27.25 -3.38
N ASN A 161 19.54 26.52 -3.15
CA ASN A 161 20.62 26.26 -4.12
C ASN A 161 21.63 25.23 -3.57
N ARG A 162 21.18 24.09 -3.04
CA ARG A 162 22.12 22.98 -2.90
C ARG A 162 22.30 22.39 -4.28
N ASP A 163 23.34 22.84 -4.97
CA ASP A 163 23.80 22.23 -6.21
C ASP A 163 23.89 20.72 -5.96
N SER A 164 23.12 19.99 -6.73
CA SER A 164 23.07 18.55 -6.63
C SER A 164 24.46 17.99 -6.79
N LYS A 165 24.84 17.11 -5.89
CA LYS A 165 26.12 16.40 -5.99
C LYS A 165 26.12 15.35 -7.10
N LEU A 166 24.95 15.05 -7.67
CA LEU A 166 24.83 14.13 -8.80
C LEU A 166 25.24 14.83 -10.10
N THR A 167 26.44 14.54 -10.55
CA THR A 167 26.93 15.01 -11.85
C THR A 167 26.77 13.90 -12.88
N GLU A 168 26.08 14.20 -13.97
CA GLU A 168 25.93 13.28 -15.08
C GLU A 168 27.28 13.17 -15.82
N PRO A 169 27.85 11.96 -15.96
CA PRO A 169 29.08 11.77 -16.73
C PRO A 169 28.80 11.92 -18.23
N ASN A 170 29.86 11.97 -19.04
CA ASN A 170 29.70 11.93 -20.49
C ASN A 170 29.28 10.51 -20.91
N LEU A 171 28.00 10.31 -21.20
CA LEU A 171 27.39 9.01 -21.50
C LEU A 171 27.46 8.62 -23.00
N LYS A 172 28.17 9.37 -23.83
CA LYS A 172 28.11 9.24 -25.29
C LYS A 172 28.38 7.82 -25.81
N ASP A 173 29.30 7.09 -25.17
CA ASP A 173 29.73 5.75 -25.60
C ASP A 173 29.31 4.64 -24.59
N TRP A 174 28.50 4.99 -23.59
CA TRP A 174 28.09 4.04 -22.58
C TRP A 174 26.93 3.18 -23.04
N GLN A 175 26.95 1.93 -22.60
CA GLN A 175 25.84 1.01 -22.83
C GLN A 175 24.69 1.34 -21.88
N TYR A 176 23.49 1.40 -22.42
CA TYR A 176 22.29 1.80 -21.70
C TYR A 176 21.27 0.67 -21.61
N VAL A 177 20.64 0.56 -20.46
CA VAL A 177 19.44 -0.25 -20.23
C VAL A 177 18.53 0.47 -19.24
N GLN A 178 17.22 0.33 -19.41
CA GLN A 178 16.23 0.83 -18.46
C GLN A 178 15.31 -0.29 -18.01
N SER A 179 14.67 -0.07 -16.87
CA SER A 179 13.51 -0.83 -16.46
C SER A 179 12.56 0.09 -15.69
N LYS A 180 11.27 -0.13 -15.86
CA LYS A 180 10.23 0.58 -15.10
C LYS A 180 9.77 -0.28 -13.94
N GLY A 181 9.01 0.31 -13.03
CA GLY A 181 8.35 -0.36 -11.92
C GLY A 181 7.43 0.60 -11.19
N CYS A 182 6.88 0.13 -10.09
CA CYS A 182 5.96 0.92 -9.30
C CYS A 182 6.10 0.60 -7.81
N PHE A 183 5.97 1.62 -6.97
CA PHE A 183 5.67 1.49 -5.56
C PHE A 183 4.16 1.47 -5.40
N PHE A 184 3.63 0.49 -4.68
CA PHE A 184 2.23 0.39 -4.34
C PHE A 184 2.07 0.47 -2.82
N LEU A 185 1.13 1.29 -2.37
CA LEU A 185 0.81 1.41 -0.95
C LEU A 185 -0.32 0.43 -0.61
N GLU A 186 -0.04 -0.52 0.26
CA GLU A 186 -1.00 -1.52 0.71
C GLU A 186 -1.94 -0.97 1.80
N GLU A 187 -2.99 -1.73 2.09
CA GLU A 187 -4.00 -1.33 3.09
C GLU A 187 -3.42 -1.17 4.51
N ASP A 188 -2.42 -1.95 4.86
CA ASP A 188 -1.72 -1.89 6.15
C ASP A 188 -0.67 -0.77 6.23
N GLY A 189 -0.45 -0.05 5.11
CA GLY A 189 0.53 1.02 4.99
C GLY A 189 1.92 0.54 4.59
N GLU A 190 2.10 -0.75 4.30
CA GLU A 190 3.35 -1.24 3.70
C GLU A 190 3.46 -0.80 2.24
N VAL A 191 4.70 -0.67 1.77
CA VAL A 191 4.99 -0.35 0.37
C VAL A 191 5.53 -1.59 -0.32
N VAL A 192 4.81 -2.05 -1.33
CA VAL A 192 5.23 -3.15 -2.21
C VAL A 192 5.88 -2.57 -3.45
N SER A 193 6.96 -3.17 -3.93
CA SER A 193 7.71 -2.70 -5.10
C SER A 193 8.28 -3.86 -5.92
N HIS A 194 8.45 -3.59 -7.22
CA HIS A 194 9.24 -4.48 -8.08
C HIS A 194 10.68 -4.55 -7.59
N GLN A 195 11.27 -5.74 -7.59
CA GLN A 195 12.68 -6.00 -7.32
C GLN A 195 13.34 -6.60 -8.55
N TYR A 196 14.63 -6.32 -8.73
CA TYR A 196 15.33 -6.66 -9.97
C TYR A 196 16.63 -7.41 -9.67
N LYS A 197 17.03 -8.27 -10.62
CA LYS A 197 18.41 -8.72 -10.75
C LYS A 197 19.10 -8.01 -11.90
N MET A 198 20.30 -7.53 -11.62
CA MET A 198 21.21 -6.95 -12.60
C MET A 198 22.43 -7.83 -12.76
N HIS A 199 22.78 -8.18 -13.97
CA HIS A 199 23.99 -8.94 -14.28
C HIS A 199 25.01 -8.02 -14.95
N ILE A 200 26.21 -7.96 -14.37
CA ILE A 200 27.39 -7.25 -14.89
C ILE A 200 28.41 -8.32 -15.34
N ALA A 201 28.73 -8.34 -16.64
CA ALA A 201 29.60 -9.37 -17.21
C ALA A 201 31.11 -9.10 -16.94
N GLN A 202 31.51 -7.83 -16.84
CA GLN A 202 32.88 -7.42 -16.56
C GLN A 202 32.89 -6.13 -15.74
N ARG A 203 34.01 -5.89 -15.03
CA ARG A 203 34.20 -4.67 -14.23
C ARG A 203 33.95 -3.41 -15.09
N SER A 204 33.08 -2.55 -14.63
CA SER A 204 32.66 -1.37 -15.35
C SER A 204 32.33 -0.22 -14.39
N VAL A 205 32.59 1.00 -14.82
CA VAL A 205 32.00 2.17 -14.19
C VAL A 205 30.53 2.26 -14.60
N LEU A 206 29.66 2.47 -13.61
CA LEU A 206 28.23 2.61 -13.82
C LEU A 206 27.74 3.98 -13.36
N TYR A 207 26.71 4.43 -14.05
CA TYR A 207 25.86 5.55 -13.62
C TYR A 207 24.43 5.03 -13.51
N LEU A 208 23.94 4.97 -12.28
CA LEU A 208 22.62 4.42 -11.93
C LEU A 208 21.73 5.55 -11.47
N THR A 209 20.49 5.60 -11.98
CA THR A 209 19.50 6.58 -11.54
C THR A 209 18.14 5.94 -11.36
N ILE A 210 17.38 6.48 -10.40
CA ILE A 210 15.96 6.18 -10.21
C ILE A 210 15.21 7.50 -10.05
N LYS A 211 14.02 7.59 -10.65
CA LYS A 211 13.14 8.75 -10.53
C LYS A 211 11.67 8.34 -10.71
N PRO A 212 10.73 9.10 -10.16
CA PRO A 212 9.31 8.93 -10.48
C PRO A 212 9.07 9.10 -11.99
N LEU A 213 8.17 8.28 -12.53
CA LEU A 213 7.79 8.32 -13.94
C LEU A 213 6.64 9.31 -14.13
N ASN A 214 6.81 10.26 -15.04
CA ASN A 214 5.75 11.18 -15.44
C ASN A 214 4.93 10.54 -16.56
N LEU A 215 3.74 10.04 -16.25
CA LEU A 215 2.81 9.42 -17.19
C LEU A 215 1.83 10.44 -17.77
N SER A 216 1.51 11.49 -17.01
CA SER A 216 0.51 12.47 -17.40
C SER A 216 0.97 13.31 -18.57
N GLN A 217 0.24 13.21 -19.69
CA GLN A 217 0.35 14.11 -20.83
C GLN A 217 -0.60 15.31 -20.72
N VAL A 218 -1.37 15.42 -19.62
CA VAL A 218 -2.35 16.49 -19.45
C VAL A 218 -1.62 17.76 -19.01
N ASP A 219 -1.71 18.78 -19.84
CA ASP A 219 -1.14 20.10 -19.59
C ASP A 219 -1.62 20.70 -18.28
N GLY A 220 -0.70 20.96 -17.37
CA GLY A 220 -0.87 21.91 -16.26
C GLY A 220 -1.01 21.35 -14.85
N LYS A 221 -1.32 20.09 -14.62
CA LYS A 221 -1.33 19.49 -13.27
C LYS A 221 -0.16 18.52 -13.11
N ARG A 222 0.76 18.83 -12.18
CA ARG A 222 1.83 17.92 -11.81
C ARG A 222 1.23 16.77 -10.97
N PRO A 223 1.37 15.51 -11.41
CA PRO A 223 0.89 14.36 -10.65
C PRO A 223 1.47 14.32 -9.22
N PRO A 224 0.68 13.93 -8.21
CA PRO A 224 1.13 13.93 -6.81
C PRO A 224 2.33 13.01 -6.58
N TRP A 225 2.40 11.85 -7.25
CA TRP A 225 3.50 10.88 -7.10
C TRP A 225 4.87 11.40 -7.59
N LEU A 226 4.93 12.45 -8.41
CA LEU A 226 6.22 13.05 -8.80
C LEU A 226 6.97 13.70 -7.65
N SER A 227 6.32 13.90 -6.52
CA SER A 227 6.96 14.39 -5.29
C SER A 227 7.47 13.27 -4.38
N VAL A 228 7.15 12.02 -4.67
CA VAL A 228 7.61 10.85 -3.90
C VAL A 228 9.11 10.70 -4.06
N ASP A 229 9.80 10.51 -2.95
CA ASP A 229 11.22 10.22 -2.93
C ASP A 229 11.48 8.79 -3.39
N THR A 230 12.55 8.61 -4.14
CA THR A 230 12.96 7.31 -4.67
C THR A 230 14.41 7.04 -4.35
N ALA A 231 14.72 5.83 -3.94
CA ALA A 231 16.10 5.36 -3.76
C ALA A 231 16.23 3.96 -4.36
N LEU A 232 17.46 3.58 -4.71
CA LEU A 232 17.79 2.25 -5.21
C LEU A 232 18.97 1.71 -4.41
N TYR A 233 18.75 0.59 -3.72
CA TYR A 233 19.80 -0.13 -2.99
C TYR A 233 20.35 -1.24 -3.86
N ILE A 234 21.69 -1.33 -3.95
CA ILE A 234 22.40 -2.30 -4.79
C ILE A 234 23.15 -3.28 -3.87
N LEU A 235 22.72 -4.52 -3.88
CA LEU A 235 23.28 -5.58 -3.08
C LEU A 235 23.94 -6.62 -3.99
N LYS A 236 25.15 -7.06 -3.66
CA LYS A 236 25.83 -8.13 -4.40
C LYS A 236 25.44 -9.49 -3.84
N GLU A 237 25.00 -10.39 -4.72
CA GLU A 237 24.81 -11.80 -4.39
C GLU A 237 26.18 -12.47 -4.18
N SER A 238 26.34 -13.20 -3.10
CA SER A 238 27.58 -13.94 -2.79
C SER A 238 27.28 -15.41 -2.65
N GLU A 239 28.05 -16.24 -3.31
CA GLU A 239 27.95 -17.70 -3.16
C GLU A 239 28.45 -18.18 -1.79
N GLU A 240 29.32 -17.39 -1.14
CA GLU A 240 29.95 -17.74 0.14
C GLU A 240 29.20 -17.22 1.36
N GLN A 241 28.32 -16.24 1.19
CA GLN A 241 27.59 -15.59 2.28
C GLN A 241 26.09 -15.83 2.13
N ALA A 242 25.45 -16.23 3.23
CA ALA A 242 23.99 -16.45 3.27
C ALA A 242 23.16 -15.18 3.01
N GLU A 243 23.76 -13.99 3.18
CA GLU A 243 23.09 -12.70 2.98
C GLU A 243 23.81 -11.85 1.93
N PRO A 244 23.06 -11.18 1.04
CA PRO A 244 23.62 -10.26 0.07
C PRO A 244 24.34 -9.10 0.75
N GLN A 245 25.44 -8.65 0.16
CA GLN A 245 26.23 -7.53 0.66
C GLN A 245 25.76 -6.21 0.06
N LEU A 246 25.45 -5.23 0.90
CA LEU A 246 25.21 -3.87 0.43
C LEU A 246 26.49 -3.31 -0.22
N MET A 247 26.40 -2.93 -1.49
CA MET A 247 27.50 -2.31 -2.24
C MET A 247 27.39 -0.78 -2.24
N CYS A 248 26.23 -0.27 -2.61
CA CYS A 248 25.93 1.15 -2.71
C CYS A 248 24.43 1.41 -2.75
N PHE A 249 24.05 2.66 -2.73
CA PHE A 249 22.68 3.10 -2.98
C PHE A 249 22.68 4.51 -3.62
N THR A 250 21.55 4.88 -4.23
CA THR A 250 21.41 6.17 -4.91
C THR A 250 21.16 7.29 -3.89
N GLU A 251 22.22 7.87 -3.34
CA GLU A 251 22.17 8.93 -2.33
C GLU A 251 22.33 10.34 -2.91
N LEU A 252 22.92 10.45 -4.09
CA LEU A 252 23.14 11.73 -4.75
C LEU A 252 21.87 12.15 -5.48
N ARG A 253 21.53 13.43 -5.44
CA ARG A 253 20.30 13.94 -6.02
C ARG A 253 20.55 15.05 -7.02
N ASN A 254 19.75 15.04 -8.11
CA ASN A 254 19.57 16.18 -8.99
C ASN A 254 18.06 16.34 -9.27
N ARG A 255 17.43 17.31 -8.62
CA ARG A 255 15.96 17.54 -8.63
C ARG A 255 15.21 16.28 -8.14
N GLU A 256 14.42 15.65 -9.02
CA GLU A 256 13.68 14.42 -8.74
C GLU A 256 14.49 13.13 -9.03
N VAL A 257 15.70 13.26 -9.58
CA VAL A 257 16.56 12.13 -9.93
C VAL A 257 17.49 11.80 -8.77
N PHE A 258 17.42 10.60 -8.27
CA PHE A 258 18.40 10.05 -7.33
C PHE A 258 19.36 9.13 -8.08
N GLY A 259 20.62 9.21 -7.80
CA GLY A 259 21.63 8.48 -8.54
C GLY A 259 22.86 8.11 -7.75
N TRP A 260 23.65 7.27 -8.37
CA TRP A 260 24.96 6.82 -7.89
C TRP A 260 25.91 6.63 -9.09
N THR A 261 27.18 6.96 -8.89
CA THR A 261 28.25 6.71 -9.85
C THR A 261 29.39 5.99 -9.15
N GLY A 262 29.88 4.91 -9.75
CA GLY A 262 30.99 4.15 -9.19
C GLY A 262 31.30 2.90 -10.00
N GLU A 263 32.29 2.16 -9.58
CA GLU A 263 32.75 0.95 -10.24
C GLU A 263 32.15 -0.30 -9.56
N LEU A 264 31.55 -1.19 -10.37
CA LEU A 264 31.13 -2.52 -9.92
C LEU A 264 31.90 -3.61 -10.70
N GLY A 265 32.24 -4.70 -9.98
CA GLY A 265 32.85 -5.88 -10.58
C GLY A 265 31.85 -6.78 -11.28
N PRO A 266 32.31 -7.86 -11.93
CA PRO A 266 31.41 -8.83 -12.52
C PRO A 266 30.60 -9.54 -11.43
N GLY A 267 29.37 -9.93 -11.77
CA GLY A 267 28.48 -10.65 -10.83
C GLY A 267 27.02 -10.33 -11.00
N ILE A 268 26.24 -10.89 -10.10
CA ILE A 268 24.80 -10.68 -9.99
C ILE A 268 24.53 -9.73 -8.82
N TYR A 269 23.70 -8.74 -9.07
CA TYR A 269 23.31 -7.72 -8.12
C TYR A 269 21.80 -7.67 -7.98
N TRP A 270 21.32 -7.60 -6.75
CA TRP A 270 19.94 -7.24 -6.45
C TRP A 270 19.80 -5.72 -6.46
N LEU A 271 18.80 -5.26 -7.20
CA LEU A 271 18.38 -3.86 -7.18
C LEU A 271 17.05 -3.79 -6.45
N ILE A 272 17.03 -3.11 -5.31
CA ILE A 272 15.86 -2.96 -4.45
C ILE A 272 15.45 -1.49 -4.43
N PRO A 273 14.43 -1.11 -5.20
CA PRO A 273 13.85 0.22 -5.11
C PRO A 273 13.24 0.46 -3.73
N SER A 274 13.35 1.67 -3.25
CA SER A 274 12.86 2.09 -1.94
C SER A 274 12.31 3.51 -1.99
N THR A 275 11.32 3.78 -1.17
CA THR A 275 10.87 5.12 -0.80
C THR A 275 10.85 5.22 0.72
N THR A 276 11.04 6.41 1.26
CA THR A 276 10.90 6.62 2.72
C THR A 276 9.47 6.39 3.20
N GLY A 277 8.48 6.45 2.30
CA GLY A 277 7.06 6.40 2.65
C GLY A 277 6.52 7.70 3.27
N CYS A 278 7.35 8.75 3.36
CA CYS A 278 6.92 10.02 3.92
C CYS A 278 5.88 10.75 3.05
N ARG A 279 5.95 10.56 1.73
CA ARG A 279 5.13 11.26 0.75
C ARG A 279 4.14 10.36 0.03
N LEU A 280 4.36 9.06 0.00
CA LEU A 280 3.41 8.08 -0.47
C LEU A 280 2.52 7.67 0.72
N LYS A 281 1.32 8.24 0.79
CA LYS A 281 0.37 8.03 1.90
C LYS A 281 -1.04 7.87 1.37
N LYS A 282 -1.85 7.07 2.05
CA LYS A 282 -3.29 7.03 1.83
C LYS A 282 -3.89 8.40 2.10
N GLU A 283 -4.46 9.00 1.08
CA GLU A 283 -5.24 10.22 1.23
C GLU A 283 -6.69 9.83 1.55
N VAL A 284 -7.13 10.16 2.76
CA VAL A 284 -8.53 10.05 3.16
C VAL A 284 -9.26 11.28 2.63
N GLN A 285 -9.38 11.42 1.31
CA GLN A 285 -10.28 12.40 0.74
C GLN A 285 -11.61 11.72 0.42
N PRO A 286 -12.74 12.26 0.88
CA PRO A 286 -14.04 11.77 0.44
C PRO A 286 -14.13 12.03 -1.06
N VAL A 287 -14.09 10.99 -1.86
CA VAL A 287 -14.40 11.06 -3.29
C VAL A 287 -15.88 11.41 -3.39
N THR A 288 -16.17 12.60 -3.89
CA THR A 288 -17.53 13.13 -3.97
C THR A 288 -18.33 12.52 -5.10
N GLU A 289 -17.67 12.04 -6.14
CA GLU A 289 -18.31 11.42 -7.30
C GLU A 289 -17.43 10.26 -7.82
N GLU A 290 -18.07 9.13 -8.10
CA GLU A 290 -17.44 7.98 -8.73
C GLU A 290 -17.40 8.18 -10.25
N ALA A 291 -16.24 7.99 -10.86
CA ALA A 291 -16.08 8.12 -12.30
C ALA A 291 -16.82 6.98 -13.04
N GLN A 292 -17.44 7.31 -14.13
CA GLN A 292 -18.05 6.30 -15.01
C GLN A 292 -16.97 5.61 -15.82
N LEU A 293 -16.90 4.27 -15.76
CA LEU A 293 -15.89 3.48 -16.49
C LEU A 293 -16.36 3.08 -17.87
N VAL A 294 -17.64 2.73 -18.00
CA VAL A 294 -18.25 2.23 -19.22
C VAL A 294 -19.58 2.93 -19.51
N TYR A 295 -19.96 2.97 -20.78
CA TYR A 295 -21.27 3.48 -21.21
C TYR A 295 -21.80 2.67 -22.38
N ARG A 296 -23.12 2.69 -22.58
CA ARG A 296 -23.76 2.10 -23.76
C ARG A 296 -24.14 3.20 -24.75
N ASP A 297 -23.90 2.92 -26.00
CA ASP A 297 -24.34 3.81 -27.08
C ASP A 297 -25.84 3.64 -27.40
N GLU A 298 -26.31 4.34 -28.42
CA GLU A 298 -27.71 4.27 -28.89
C GLU A 298 -28.11 2.88 -29.41
N THR A 299 -27.15 2.05 -29.81
CA THR A 299 -27.35 0.67 -30.26
C THR A 299 -27.37 -0.34 -29.12
N GLY A 300 -26.99 0.07 -27.92
CA GLY A 300 -26.84 -0.76 -26.73
C GLY A 300 -25.46 -1.43 -26.62
N GLU A 301 -24.54 -1.10 -27.52
CA GLU A 301 -23.15 -1.58 -27.45
C GLU A 301 -22.38 -0.89 -26.33
N LEU A 302 -21.51 -1.66 -25.64
CA LEU A 302 -20.74 -1.19 -24.50
C LEU A 302 -19.39 -0.62 -24.94
N PHE A 303 -19.01 0.52 -24.36
CA PHE A 303 -17.76 1.21 -24.62
C PHE A 303 -17.08 1.65 -23.32
N LEU A 304 -15.74 1.68 -23.32
CA LEU A 304 -14.96 2.30 -22.26
C LEU A 304 -15.00 3.83 -22.39
N THR A 305 -15.17 4.54 -21.27
CA THR A 305 -15.08 6.00 -21.26
C THR A 305 -13.64 6.49 -21.59
N SER A 306 -13.51 7.75 -22.02
CA SER A 306 -12.20 8.35 -22.33
C SER A 306 -11.29 8.38 -21.09
N GLU A 307 -11.85 8.69 -19.94
CA GLU A 307 -11.17 8.76 -18.65
C GLU A 307 -10.63 7.39 -18.23
N PHE A 308 -11.44 6.35 -18.36
CA PHE A 308 -11.01 4.99 -18.05
C PHE A 308 -9.97 4.48 -19.05
N ARG A 309 -10.11 4.77 -20.33
CA ARG A 309 -9.09 4.46 -21.35
C ARG A 309 -7.76 5.14 -21.04
N SER A 310 -7.80 6.37 -20.52
CA SER A 310 -6.59 7.09 -20.09
C SER A 310 -5.93 6.37 -18.90
N ALA A 311 -6.69 6.00 -17.89
CA ALA A 311 -6.19 5.23 -16.74
C ALA A 311 -5.59 3.88 -17.15
N LEU A 312 -6.28 3.12 -18.02
CA LEU A 312 -5.75 1.86 -18.57
C LEU A 312 -4.46 2.09 -19.39
N SER A 313 -4.37 3.21 -20.11
CA SER A 313 -3.14 3.56 -20.84
C SER A 313 -1.97 3.86 -19.91
N GLU A 314 -2.23 4.50 -18.76
CA GLU A 314 -1.22 4.72 -17.73
C GLU A 314 -0.82 3.40 -17.06
N ILE A 315 -1.78 2.52 -16.76
CA ILE A 315 -1.52 1.18 -16.24
C ILE A 315 -0.64 0.40 -17.21
N PHE A 316 -0.96 0.41 -18.50
CA PHE A 316 -0.14 -0.22 -19.53
C PHE A 316 1.32 0.26 -19.48
N GLU A 317 1.56 1.57 -19.35
CA GLU A 317 2.91 2.12 -19.21
C GLU A 317 3.64 1.67 -17.95
N VAL A 318 2.90 1.42 -16.86
CA VAL A 318 3.45 0.94 -15.60
C VAL A 318 3.88 -0.52 -15.68
N ILE A 319 3.11 -1.36 -16.37
CA ILE A 319 3.35 -2.81 -16.47
C ILE A 319 4.29 -3.18 -17.62
N ASP A 320 4.49 -2.32 -18.62
CA ASP A 320 5.53 -2.42 -19.66
C ASP A 320 6.90 -2.08 -19.04
N LEU A 321 7.51 -3.07 -18.36
CA LEU A 321 8.69 -2.86 -17.51
C LEU A 321 9.96 -2.57 -18.30
N ASP A 322 10.10 -3.15 -19.49
CA ASP A 322 11.26 -2.93 -20.35
C ASP A 322 11.10 -1.72 -21.29
N GLY A 323 9.89 -1.17 -21.41
CA GLY A 323 9.57 0.02 -22.19
C GLY A 323 9.54 -0.24 -23.69
N ASN A 324 9.24 -1.47 -24.11
CA ASN A 324 9.19 -1.84 -25.54
C ASN A 324 7.84 -1.51 -26.21
N GLY A 325 6.84 -1.07 -25.42
CA GLY A 325 5.49 -0.73 -25.88
C GLY A 325 4.57 -1.94 -26.08
N LEU A 326 4.97 -3.09 -25.56
CA LEU A 326 4.23 -4.35 -25.57
C LEU A 326 4.24 -4.95 -24.17
N ILE A 327 3.35 -5.88 -23.87
CA ILE A 327 3.31 -6.60 -22.60
C ILE A 327 3.57 -8.08 -22.85
N SER A 328 4.67 -8.58 -22.33
CA SER A 328 5.01 -10.00 -22.30
C SER A 328 4.18 -10.75 -21.24
N LEU A 329 4.12 -12.08 -21.31
CA LEU A 329 3.49 -12.90 -20.26
C LEU A 329 4.13 -12.66 -18.88
N GLU A 330 5.46 -12.45 -18.80
CA GLU A 330 6.12 -12.18 -17.53
C GLU A 330 5.65 -10.85 -16.92
N GLU A 331 5.53 -9.80 -17.71
CA GLU A 331 5.04 -8.48 -17.30
C GLU A 331 3.56 -8.53 -16.94
N TYR A 332 2.76 -9.20 -17.78
CA TYR A 332 1.34 -9.43 -17.51
C TYR A 332 1.14 -10.18 -16.18
N ASN A 333 2.00 -11.14 -15.86
CA ASN A 333 1.94 -11.88 -14.61
C ASN A 333 2.24 -11.04 -13.35
N PHE A 334 2.96 -9.91 -13.44
CA PHE A 334 3.04 -8.96 -12.33
C PHE A 334 1.72 -8.23 -12.12
N PHE A 335 1.04 -7.87 -13.20
CA PHE A 335 -0.28 -7.26 -13.17
C PHE A 335 -1.33 -8.24 -12.62
N GLU A 336 -1.40 -9.46 -13.14
CA GLU A 336 -2.34 -10.49 -12.70
C GLU A 336 -2.16 -10.85 -11.22
N LEU A 337 -0.94 -11.07 -10.76
CA LEU A 337 -0.68 -11.34 -9.34
C LEU A 337 -1.19 -10.22 -8.43
N ARG A 338 -1.15 -8.98 -8.92
CA ARG A 338 -1.60 -7.84 -8.13
C ARG A 338 -3.11 -7.65 -8.15
N THR A 339 -3.76 -7.93 -9.26
CA THR A 339 -5.20 -7.68 -9.46
C THR A 339 -6.07 -8.89 -9.10
N SER A 340 -5.67 -10.08 -9.53
CA SER A 340 -6.40 -11.34 -9.28
C SER A 340 -5.79 -12.21 -8.18
N GLY A 341 -4.50 -12.01 -7.85
CA GLY A 341 -3.75 -12.84 -6.91
C GLY A 341 -3.18 -14.12 -7.53
N GLU A 342 -3.43 -14.37 -8.80
CA GLU A 342 -3.00 -15.58 -9.53
C GLU A 342 -2.19 -15.20 -10.77
N LYS A 343 -1.40 -16.15 -11.27
CA LYS A 343 -0.65 -15.97 -12.53
C LYS A 343 -1.44 -16.51 -13.69
N CYS A 344 -1.40 -15.80 -14.81
CA CYS A 344 -1.80 -16.32 -16.10
C CYS A 344 -0.83 -17.43 -16.53
N ASP A 345 -1.32 -18.61 -16.81
CA ASP A 345 -0.52 -19.71 -17.35
C ASP A 345 -0.35 -19.60 -18.88
N GLU A 346 0.47 -20.48 -19.45
CA GLU A 346 0.77 -20.47 -20.88
C GLU A 346 -0.46 -20.77 -21.74
N ASP A 347 -1.40 -21.58 -21.26
CA ASP A 347 -2.61 -21.95 -22.02
C ASP A 347 -3.61 -20.76 -22.05
N ALA A 348 -3.81 -20.11 -20.90
CA ALA A 348 -4.63 -18.89 -20.83
C ALA A 348 -4.00 -17.75 -21.64
N TRP A 349 -2.66 -17.62 -21.60
CA TRP A 349 -1.96 -16.64 -22.43
C TRP A 349 -2.08 -16.93 -23.94
N ALA A 350 -2.11 -18.21 -24.34
CA ALA A 350 -2.35 -18.59 -25.73
C ALA A 350 -3.74 -18.12 -26.18
N VAL A 351 -4.77 -18.33 -25.36
CA VAL A 351 -6.13 -17.84 -25.62
C VAL A 351 -6.17 -16.30 -25.72
N CYS A 352 -5.47 -15.62 -24.82
CA CYS A 352 -5.34 -14.15 -24.87
C CYS A 352 -4.76 -13.69 -26.21
N ARG A 353 -3.67 -14.32 -26.68
CA ARG A 353 -3.02 -13.99 -27.97
C ARG A 353 -3.89 -14.26 -29.20
N GLU A 354 -4.81 -15.21 -29.12
CA GLU A 354 -5.72 -15.54 -30.22
C GLU A 354 -6.90 -14.56 -30.31
N ASN A 355 -7.30 -13.96 -29.22
CA ASN A 355 -8.50 -13.13 -29.14
C ASN A 355 -8.22 -11.62 -29.14
N PHE A 356 -7.00 -11.19 -28.79
CA PHE A 356 -6.66 -9.77 -28.66
C PHE A 356 -5.50 -9.37 -29.59
N ASP A 357 -5.37 -8.06 -29.81
CA ASP A 357 -4.30 -7.52 -30.66
C ASP A 357 -2.93 -7.73 -30.02
N THR A 358 -2.08 -8.47 -30.72
CA THR A 358 -0.75 -8.85 -30.27
C THR A 358 0.31 -8.59 -31.34
N LYS A 359 1.54 -8.33 -30.90
CA LYS A 359 2.71 -8.19 -31.75
C LYS A 359 3.87 -8.96 -31.13
N LYS A 360 4.55 -9.81 -31.91
CA LYS A 360 5.65 -10.66 -31.41
C LYS A 360 5.26 -11.58 -30.26
N ASN A 361 4.04 -12.05 -30.20
CA ASN A 361 3.44 -12.82 -29.09
C ASN A 361 3.29 -12.05 -27.77
N GLU A 362 3.38 -10.73 -27.79
CA GLU A 362 3.17 -9.84 -26.66
C GLU A 362 1.93 -8.96 -26.90
N LEU A 363 1.19 -8.61 -25.85
CA LEU A 363 -0.05 -7.87 -25.93
C LEU A 363 0.23 -6.39 -26.26
N THR A 364 -0.48 -5.85 -27.25
CA THR A 364 -0.40 -4.42 -27.56
C THR A 364 -1.28 -3.61 -26.62
N ARG A 365 -1.10 -2.29 -26.60
CA ARG A 365 -1.97 -1.37 -25.87
C ARG A 365 -3.45 -1.52 -26.27
N GLN A 366 -3.71 -1.71 -27.57
CA GLN A 366 -5.09 -1.93 -28.04
C GLN A 366 -5.64 -3.25 -27.51
N GLY A 367 -4.86 -4.34 -27.62
CA GLY A 367 -5.26 -5.64 -27.07
C GLY A 367 -5.53 -5.59 -25.57
N PHE A 368 -4.75 -4.81 -24.79
CA PHE A 368 -4.99 -4.59 -23.38
C PHE A 368 -6.30 -3.83 -23.11
N MET A 369 -6.64 -2.83 -23.94
CA MET A 369 -7.93 -2.14 -23.86
C MET A 369 -9.11 -3.07 -24.18
N ASP A 370 -8.96 -3.89 -25.23
CA ASP A 370 -10.01 -4.80 -25.69
C ASP A 370 -10.26 -5.91 -24.65
N LEU A 371 -9.23 -6.37 -23.94
CA LEU A 371 -9.35 -7.31 -22.83
C LEU A 371 -10.26 -6.75 -21.72
N HIS A 372 -10.06 -5.50 -21.28
CA HIS A 372 -10.91 -4.90 -20.27
C HIS A 372 -12.31 -4.53 -20.78
N LEU A 373 -12.46 -4.27 -22.08
CA LEU A 373 -13.78 -4.13 -22.68
C LEU A 373 -14.54 -5.47 -22.71
N MET A 374 -13.85 -6.58 -22.98
CA MET A 374 -14.42 -7.92 -22.89
C MET A 374 -14.86 -8.23 -21.45
N GLU A 375 -14.02 -7.97 -20.46
CA GLU A 375 -14.34 -8.13 -19.04
C GLU A 375 -15.61 -7.35 -18.66
N ALA A 376 -15.72 -6.09 -19.11
CA ALA A 376 -16.93 -5.29 -18.92
C ALA A 376 -18.17 -5.90 -19.59
N ASN A 377 -18.03 -6.48 -20.78
CA ASN A 377 -19.14 -7.14 -21.50
C ASN A 377 -19.58 -8.43 -20.80
N ASP A 378 -18.67 -9.23 -20.28
CA ASP A 378 -18.97 -10.47 -19.56
C ASP A 378 -19.79 -10.21 -18.29
N ARG A 379 -19.70 -9.01 -17.73
CA ARG A 379 -20.48 -8.53 -16.58
C ARG A 379 -21.67 -7.66 -16.97
N GLU A 380 -22.08 -7.65 -18.24
CA GLU A 380 -23.20 -6.83 -18.75
C GLU A 380 -23.04 -5.33 -18.46
N GLY A 381 -21.80 -4.86 -18.27
CA GLY A 381 -21.47 -3.46 -17.97
C GLY A 381 -21.40 -3.14 -16.47
N ASP A 382 -21.46 -4.14 -15.58
CA ASP A 382 -21.17 -3.94 -14.14
C ASP A 382 -19.68 -3.61 -13.96
N PRO A 383 -19.31 -2.42 -13.43
CA PRO A 383 -17.93 -2.01 -13.34
C PRO A 383 -17.18 -2.58 -12.12
N LEU A 384 -17.77 -3.49 -11.34
CA LEU A 384 -17.22 -3.93 -10.05
C LEU A 384 -15.81 -4.51 -10.20
N ASP A 385 -15.60 -5.43 -11.13
CA ASP A 385 -14.29 -6.08 -11.33
C ASP A 385 -13.26 -5.08 -11.89
N LEU A 386 -13.68 -4.16 -12.75
CA LEU A 386 -12.84 -3.07 -13.24
C LEU A 386 -12.36 -2.16 -12.11
N TRP A 387 -13.20 -1.90 -11.11
CA TRP A 387 -12.82 -1.15 -9.91
C TRP A 387 -11.84 -1.92 -9.03
N VAL A 388 -11.97 -3.26 -8.94
CA VAL A 388 -10.98 -4.08 -8.23
C VAL A 388 -9.60 -3.92 -8.88
N THR A 389 -9.55 -4.01 -10.20
CA THR A 389 -8.31 -3.79 -10.99
C THR A 389 -7.73 -2.39 -10.74
N LEU A 390 -8.54 -1.34 -10.86
CA LEU A 390 -8.10 0.04 -10.66
C LEU A 390 -7.58 0.28 -9.23
N HIS A 391 -8.30 -0.17 -8.20
CA HIS A 391 -7.87 -0.04 -6.80
C HIS A 391 -6.57 -0.80 -6.53
N SER A 392 -6.43 -2.03 -7.06
CA SER A 392 -5.19 -2.80 -6.96
C SER A 392 -4.01 -2.09 -7.59
N MET A 393 -4.24 -1.29 -8.62
CA MET A 393 -3.21 -0.47 -9.29
C MET A 393 -3.02 0.92 -8.67
N GLY A 394 -3.71 1.22 -7.56
CA GLY A 394 -3.52 2.45 -6.78
C GLY A 394 -4.40 3.64 -7.21
N TYR A 395 -5.44 3.41 -8.01
CA TYR A 395 -6.38 4.45 -8.44
C TYR A 395 -7.54 4.60 -7.45
N ASN A 396 -7.93 5.84 -7.18
CA ASN A 396 -9.14 6.15 -6.44
C ASN A 396 -10.38 6.15 -7.37
N LYS A 397 -11.57 6.33 -6.79
CA LYS A 397 -12.83 6.36 -7.54
C LYS A 397 -13.01 7.57 -8.49
N ALA A 398 -12.15 8.57 -8.41
CA ALA A 398 -12.06 9.68 -9.37
C ALA A 398 -11.07 9.40 -10.51
N LEU A 399 -10.55 8.18 -10.64
CA LEU A 399 -9.49 7.77 -11.58
C LEU A 399 -8.19 8.56 -11.39
N GLU A 400 -7.88 8.96 -10.16
CA GLU A 400 -6.61 9.57 -9.82
C GLU A 400 -5.68 8.54 -9.18
N LEU A 401 -4.43 8.48 -9.64
CA LEU A 401 -3.40 7.60 -9.08
C LEU A 401 -2.87 8.22 -7.77
N THR A 402 -3.35 7.73 -6.63
CA THR A 402 -3.05 8.28 -5.31
C THR A 402 -2.27 7.33 -4.40
N GLU A 403 -2.41 6.01 -4.61
CA GLU A 403 -1.80 4.98 -3.76
C GLU A 403 -0.66 4.23 -4.48
N ALA A 404 -0.14 4.79 -5.56
CA ALA A 404 0.99 4.23 -6.28
C ALA A 404 1.92 5.32 -6.81
N CYS A 405 3.20 4.95 -7.00
CA CYS A 405 4.21 5.83 -7.59
C CYS A 405 5.03 5.05 -8.61
N PRO A 406 4.71 5.18 -9.90
CA PRO A 406 5.54 4.64 -10.97
C PRO A 406 6.93 5.26 -10.99
N PHE A 407 7.94 4.46 -11.28
CA PHE A 407 9.33 4.91 -11.39
C PHE A 407 10.04 4.29 -12.58
N VAL A 408 11.17 4.89 -12.96
CA VAL A 408 12.10 4.36 -13.95
C VAL A 408 13.50 4.30 -13.38
N ILE A 409 14.17 3.17 -13.62
CA ILE A 409 15.58 2.92 -13.33
C ILE A 409 16.34 3.04 -14.65
N ASN A 410 17.37 3.88 -14.68
CA ASN A 410 18.28 3.97 -15.82
C ASN A 410 19.67 3.51 -15.38
N ILE A 411 20.27 2.66 -16.17
CA ILE A 411 21.59 2.08 -15.92
C ILE A 411 22.46 2.32 -17.14
N TYR A 412 23.54 3.04 -16.93
CA TYR A 412 24.58 3.26 -17.92
C TYR A 412 25.86 2.57 -17.45
N ALA A 413 26.53 1.86 -18.33
CA ALA A 413 27.80 1.20 -18.05
C ALA A 413 28.83 1.48 -19.15
N GLU A 414 30.05 1.81 -18.74
CA GLU A 414 31.13 2.21 -19.64
C GLU A 414 31.60 1.05 -20.55
N ARG A 415 31.77 -0.17 -19.96
CA ARG A 415 32.50 -1.26 -20.62
C ARG A 415 31.65 -2.47 -21.01
N CYS A 416 30.46 -2.64 -20.45
CA CYS A 416 29.61 -3.79 -20.73
C CYS A 416 28.16 -3.36 -20.83
N LYS A 417 27.34 -4.14 -21.54
CA LYS A 417 25.89 -3.95 -21.52
C LYS A 417 25.32 -4.68 -20.31
N PRO A 418 24.81 -3.96 -19.28
CA PRO A 418 24.15 -4.61 -18.17
C PRO A 418 22.85 -5.27 -18.63
N ARG A 419 22.47 -6.36 -17.95
CA ARG A 419 21.16 -6.99 -18.13
C ARG A 419 20.38 -6.79 -16.84
N ILE A 420 19.16 -6.29 -16.95
CA ILE A 420 18.25 -6.11 -15.81
C ILE A 420 16.98 -6.91 -16.08
N LYS A 421 16.45 -7.55 -15.06
CA LYS A 421 15.19 -8.29 -15.11
C LYS A 421 14.44 -8.10 -13.78
N ALA A 422 13.16 -7.76 -13.85
CA ALA A 422 12.26 -7.80 -12.70
C ALA A 422 12.04 -9.25 -12.27
N ILE A 423 12.03 -9.53 -10.96
CA ILE A 423 11.98 -10.90 -10.45
C ILE A 423 10.76 -11.10 -9.56
N HIS A 424 10.54 -10.16 -8.64
CA HIS A 424 9.49 -10.22 -7.64
C HIS A 424 8.83 -8.86 -7.52
N MET A 425 7.63 -8.90 -6.98
CA MET A 425 6.94 -7.72 -6.45
C MET A 425 6.58 -8.06 -5.00
N GLU A 426 7.31 -7.48 -4.07
CA GLU A 426 7.22 -7.81 -2.66
C GLU A 426 7.26 -6.54 -1.81
N ALA A 427 6.70 -6.62 -0.60
CA ALA A 427 6.91 -5.61 0.42
C ALA A 427 8.40 -5.43 0.68
N CYS A 428 8.79 -4.23 1.06
CA CYS A 428 10.17 -3.91 1.43
C CYS A 428 10.65 -4.84 2.54
N SER A 429 11.19 -5.97 2.14
CA SER A 429 11.52 -7.11 2.99
C SER A 429 12.65 -6.79 3.96
N GLY A 430 12.88 -7.67 4.91
CA GLY A 430 13.99 -7.59 5.87
C GLY A 430 15.37 -7.37 5.23
N GLN A 431 15.56 -7.67 3.95
CA GLN A 431 16.80 -7.38 3.22
C GLN A 431 17.01 -5.88 3.02
N LEU A 432 15.95 -5.14 2.65
CA LEU A 432 16.02 -3.68 2.51
C LEU A 432 16.24 -3.03 3.87
N GLU A 433 15.51 -3.43 4.90
CA GLU A 433 15.69 -2.90 6.24
C GLU A 433 17.12 -3.11 6.75
N LYS A 434 17.69 -4.31 6.56
CA LYS A 434 19.09 -4.60 6.87
C LYS A 434 20.06 -3.71 6.07
N ALA A 435 19.78 -3.49 4.78
CA ALA A 435 20.59 -2.62 3.94
C ALA A 435 20.54 -1.16 4.41
N ILE A 436 19.34 -0.66 4.75
CA ILE A 436 19.17 0.68 5.34
C ILE A 436 19.91 0.77 6.66
N CYS A 437 19.74 -0.18 7.57
CA CYS A 437 20.46 -0.20 8.85
C CYS A 437 21.98 -0.17 8.63
N LYS A 438 22.53 -0.99 7.74
CA LYS A 438 23.97 -0.97 7.40
C LYS A 438 24.41 0.38 6.85
N SER A 439 23.61 1.03 6.00
CA SER A 439 23.94 2.34 5.43
C SER A 439 23.97 3.44 6.49
N VAL A 440 23.09 3.33 7.49
CA VAL A 440 23.00 4.30 8.61
C VAL A 440 24.15 4.11 9.59
N LEU A 441 24.42 2.88 10.05
CA LEU A 441 25.43 2.58 11.08
C LEU A 441 26.82 3.13 10.75
N GLY A 442 27.20 3.14 9.47
CA GLY A 442 28.51 3.65 9.02
C GLY A 442 28.65 5.17 8.97
N ARG A 443 27.57 5.94 9.14
CA ARG A 443 27.53 7.40 8.87
C ARG A 443 26.74 8.23 9.89
N SER A 444 26.18 7.59 10.89
CA SER A 444 25.21 8.21 11.80
C SER A 444 25.86 8.88 13.00
N ASP A 445 25.16 9.89 13.54
CA ASP A 445 25.35 10.33 14.90
C ASP A 445 24.69 9.31 15.83
N ALA A 446 25.50 8.72 16.72
CA ALA A 446 25.05 7.69 17.66
C ALA A 446 24.96 8.25 19.09
N LYS A 447 23.87 7.95 19.79
CA LYS A 447 23.71 8.28 21.21
C LYS A 447 23.29 7.03 21.98
N VAL A 448 24.03 6.74 23.02
CA VAL A 448 23.74 5.66 23.96
C VAL A 448 22.70 6.15 24.96
N MET A 449 21.72 5.30 25.28
CA MET A 449 20.73 5.60 26.34
C MET A 449 21.43 5.63 27.71
N ASP A 450 21.27 6.71 28.47
CA ASP A 450 21.90 6.86 29.79
C ASP A 450 21.51 5.72 30.73
N GLY A 451 22.51 5.02 31.25
CA GLY A 451 22.32 3.85 32.12
C GLY A 451 21.91 2.56 31.38
N TYR A 452 21.90 2.57 30.04
CA TYR A 452 21.57 1.40 29.19
C TYR A 452 22.54 1.33 28.00
N GLU A 453 23.80 0.99 28.26
CA GLU A 453 24.89 0.98 27.26
C GLU A 453 24.62 0.10 26.04
N ASN A 454 23.72 -0.89 26.18
CA ASN A 454 23.31 -1.80 25.11
C ASN A 454 22.20 -1.25 24.21
N ILE A 455 21.66 -0.05 24.48
CA ILE A 455 20.61 0.58 23.67
C ILE A 455 21.19 1.85 23.04
N ILE A 456 21.30 1.81 21.71
CA ILE A 456 21.93 2.90 20.95
C ILE A 456 20.93 3.40 19.91
N VAL A 457 20.74 4.72 19.86
CA VAL A 457 19.95 5.38 18.83
C VAL A 457 20.90 6.04 17.84
N HIS A 458 20.74 5.72 16.58
CA HIS A 458 21.53 6.29 15.49
C HIS A 458 20.62 7.17 14.63
N THR A 459 21.10 8.35 14.24
CA THR A 459 20.41 9.24 13.32
C THR A 459 21.35 9.67 12.21
N CYS A 460 20.95 9.40 10.97
CA CYS A 460 21.72 9.75 9.78
C CYS A 460 20.98 10.81 8.95
N ASN A 461 21.69 11.84 8.57
CA ASN A 461 21.20 12.91 7.71
C ASN A 461 21.69 12.71 6.27
N TYR A 462 20.74 12.46 5.34
CA TYR A 462 20.99 12.24 3.91
C TYR A 462 20.72 13.49 3.05
N ASP A 463 20.89 14.69 3.57
CA ASP A 463 20.60 15.97 2.91
C ASP A 463 19.11 16.20 2.57
N THR A 464 18.38 15.20 2.11
CA THR A 464 16.97 15.28 1.70
C THR A 464 15.99 14.63 2.68
N TRP A 465 16.50 13.69 3.48
CA TRP A 465 15.73 13.01 4.53
C TRP A 465 16.65 12.62 5.70
N ILE A 466 16.03 12.32 6.80
CA ILE A 466 16.70 11.81 8.00
C ILE A 466 16.16 10.41 8.27
N THR A 467 17.07 9.47 8.57
CA THR A 467 16.71 8.11 8.99
C THR A 467 17.22 7.89 10.41
N SER A 468 16.34 7.42 11.30
CA SER A 468 16.72 7.00 12.64
C SER A 468 16.53 5.51 12.80
N ILE A 469 17.51 4.85 13.40
CA ILE A 469 17.49 3.42 13.73
C ILE A 469 17.79 3.23 15.22
N ILE A 470 17.30 2.13 15.77
CA ILE A 470 17.59 1.72 17.15
C ILE A 470 18.31 0.38 17.09
N GLU A 471 19.47 0.34 17.73
CA GLU A 471 20.27 -0.86 17.93
C GLU A 471 20.10 -1.35 19.37
N ASN A 472 19.50 -2.53 19.53
CA ASN A 472 19.33 -3.20 20.81
C ASN A 472 20.34 -4.36 20.92
N LYS A 473 21.43 -4.14 21.66
CA LYS A 473 22.45 -5.16 21.96
C LYS A 473 22.16 -5.99 23.20
N SER A 474 21.07 -5.69 23.91
CA SER A 474 20.68 -6.45 25.10
C SER A 474 19.99 -7.76 24.74
N ASP A 475 19.87 -8.65 25.72
CA ASP A 475 19.14 -9.92 25.60
C ASP A 475 17.62 -9.76 25.82
N ASP A 476 17.19 -8.56 26.20
CA ASP A 476 15.81 -8.25 26.47
C ASP A 476 15.18 -7.42 25.35
N LYS A 477 13.90 -7.61 25.12
CA LYS A 477 13.08 -6.76 24.29
C LYS A 477 12.89 -5.39 24.95
N VAL A 478 13.00 -4.31 24.16
CA VAL A 478 12.85 -2.94 24.67
C VAL A 478 11.75 -2.21 23.91
N ILE A 479 11.09 -1.27 24.61
CA ILE A 479 10.08 -0.40 24.02
C ILE A 479 10.61 1.03 24.09
N ILE A 480 10.74 1.67 22.94
CA ILE A 480 11.22 3.05 22.82
C ILE A 480 10.06 3.95 22.37
N HIS A 481 9.80 4.96 23.17
CA HIS A 481 8.87 6.02 22.86
C HIS A 481 9.60 7.12 22.07
N ILE A 482 8.99 7.53 20.96
CA ILE A 482 9.54 8.49 20.00
C ILE A 482 8.60 9.69 19.96
N ASN A 483 9.16 10.88 20.18
CA ASN A 483 8.42 12.14 20.17
C ASN A 483 9.08 13.14 19.21
N ASN A 484 8.34 13.52 18.16
CA ASN A 484 8.72 14.48 17.12
C ASN A 484 7.92 15.80 17.20
N GLU A 485 7.13 16.04 18.25
CA GLU A 485 6.19 17.20 18.31
C GLU A 485 6.87 18.56 18.14
N LEU A 486 8.14 18.68 18.52
CA LEU A 486 8.89 19.93 18.39
C LEU A 486 9.60 20.08 17.03
N SER A 487 9.47 19.09 16.14
CA SER A 487 9.95 19.21 14.75
C SER A 487 9.12 20.25 13.99
N LYS A 488 9.76 20.97 13.07
CA LYS A 488 9.11 22.02 12.28
C LYS A 488 9.28 21.75 10.78
N ASN A 489 8.22 21.93 10.01
CA ASN A 489 8.20 21.68 8.58
C ASN A 489 8.68 20.26 8.21
N CYS A 490 8.28 19.26 9.01
CA CYS A 490 8.68 17.86 8.87
C CYS A 490 7.46 16.95 8.70
N VAL A 491 7.64 15.86 7.98
CA VAL A 491 6.72 14.74 7.90
C VAL A 491 7.52 13.45 8.09
N ASN A 492 6.97 12.49 8.82
CA ASN A 492 7.55 11.17 8.97
C ASN A 492 6.70 10.09 8.28
N ASN A 493 7.32 8.94 8.03
CA ASN A 493 6.66 7.81 7.39
C ASN A 493 5.59 7.12 8.26
N ARG A 494 5.60 7.34 9.58
CA ARG A 494 4.61 6.77 10.49
C ARG A 494 3.30 7.57 10.54
N GLY A 495 3.30 8.81 10.04
CA GLY A 495 2.12 9.70 10.09
C GLY A 495 1.76 10.21 11.49
N LEU A 496 2.53 9.85 12.52
CA LEU A 496 2.31 10.20 13.92
C LEU A 496 3.53 10.94 14.47
N ASN A 497 3.29 12.05 15.17
CA ASN A 497 4.38 12.77 15.83
C ASN A 497 4.88 12.07 17.11
N VAL A 498 4.00 11.30 17.75
CA VAL A 498 4.31 10.55 18.97
C VAL A 498 3.86 9.11 18.79
N PHE A 499 4.78 8.17 18.95
CA PHE A 499 4.53 6.73 18.85
C PHE A 499 5.57 5.93 19.65
N ALA A 500 5.38 4.64 19.75
CA ALA A 500 6.36 3.74 20.37
C ALA A 500 6.67 2.58 19.41
N VAL A 501 7.92 2.12 19.47
CA VAL A 501 8.38 0.94 18.74
C VAL A 501 8.93 -0.10 19.70
N GLU A 502 8.72 -1.36 19.35
CA GLU A 502 9.25 -2.51 20.05
C GLU A 502 10.47 -3.02 19.29
N VAL A 503 11.61 -3.11 19.96
CA VAL A 503 12.87 -3.58 19.37
C VAL A 503 13.25 -4.92 20.00
N ALA A 504 13.35 -5.94 19.19
CA ALA A 504 13.69 -7.29 19.63
C ALA A 504 15.10 -7.36 20.23
N PRO A 505 15.40 -8.37 21.06
CA PRO A 505 16.76 -8.62 21.55
C PRO A 505 17.76 -8.78 20.41
N ARG A 506 18.98 -8.29 20.59
CA ARG A 506 20.09 -8.46 19.63
C ARG A 506 19.76 -8.04 18.20
N SER A 507 18.92 -7.01 18.03
CA SER A 507 18.45 -6.57 16.73
C SER A 507 18.64 -5.08 16.49
N THR A 508 18.59 -4.70 15.22
CA THR A 508 18.59 -3.31 14.76
C THR A 508 17.35 -3.09 13.91
N MET A 509 16.69 -1.96 14.10
CA MET A 509 15.41 -1.63 13.48
C MET A 509 15.39 -0.20 12.96
N VAL A 510 14.82 0.01 11.77
CA VAL A 510 14.47 1.35 11.28
C VAL A 510 13.24 1.84 12.03
N CYS A 511 13.38 2.89 12.84
CA CYS A 511 12.26 3.41 13.61
C CYS A 511 11.45 4.46 12.85
N GLN A 512 12.12 5.31 12.09
CA GLN A 512 11.45 6.30 11.23
C GLN A 512 12.35 6.87 10.14
N HIS A 513 11.68 7.36 9.09
CA HIS A 513 12.22 8.32 8.13
C HIS A 513 11.50 9.65 8.29
N VAL A 514 12.21 10.76 8.10
CA VAL A 514 11.66 12.12 8.23
C VAL A 514 12.11 12.95 7.03
N MET A 515 11.18 13.69 6.43
CA MET A 515 11.41 14.59 5.31
C MET A 515 10.80 15.97 5.56
N PRO A 516 11.25 17.02 4.84
CA PRO A 516 10.57 18.30 4.89
C PRO A 516 9.20 18.22 4.20
N LEU A 517 8.18 18.86 4.78
CA LEU A 517 6.89 19.12 4.14
C LEU A 517 7.07 20.05 2.94
N ASN A 518 7.83 21.11 3.12
CA ASN A 518 8.20 22.07 2.07
C ASN A 518 9.72 22.24 1.98
N GLU A 519 10.33 21.71 0.93
CA GLU A 519 11.78 21.76 0.73
C GLU A 519 12.34 23.18 0.51
N ARG A 520 11.48 24.15 0.17
CA ARG A 520 11.87 25.55 -0.04
C ARG A 520 11.93 26.36 1.25
N GLN A 521 11.59 25.75 2.37
CA GLN A 521 11.63 26.36 3.70
C GLN A 521 12.61 25.63 4.59
N GLU A 522 13.17 26.36 5.56
CA GLU A 522 13.95 25.75 6.64
C GLU A 522 13.09 24.72 7.37
N TRP A 523 13.68 23.60 7.72
CA TRP A 523 13.05 22.57 8.51
C TRP A 523 13.94 22.12 9.66
N ILE A 524 13.31 21.77 10.76
CA ILE A 524 13.99 21.39 12.00
C ILE A 524 13.47 20.02 12.41
N TYR A 525 14.35 19.04 12.40
CA TYR A 525 14.12 17.75 13.04
C TYR A 525 14.52 17.85 14.50
N TYR A 526 13.55 17.65 15.39
CA TYR A 526 13.77 17.49 16.83
C TYR A 526 13.05 16.23 17.29
N CYS A 527 13.80 15.27 17.79
CA CYS A 527 13.24 14.00 18.22
C CYS A 527 13.81 13.58 19.58
N VAL A 528 12.91 13.15 20.45
CA VAL A 528 13.25 12.57 21.76
C VAL A 528 12.90 11.09 21.73
N PHE A 529 13.88 10.27 22.02
CA PHE A 529 13.75 8.81 22.18
C PHE A 529 13.82 8.51 23.68
N SER A 530 12.81 7.83 24.21
CA SER A 530 12.69 7.53 25.64
C SER A 530 12.44 6.04 25.86
N LEU A 531 13.21 5.41 26.72
CA LEU A 531 13.01 4.01 27.12
C LEU A 531 11.84 3.91 28.06
N ILE A 532 10.85 3.08 27.73
CA ILE A 532 9.69 2.80 28.56
C ILE A 532 10.02 1.65 29.51
N SER A 533 9.57 1.78 30.77
CA SER A 533 9.73 0.75 31.80
C SER A 533 8.77 -0.41 31.61
#